data_c0c17b6e57a132ca28cd7464648d7ec7
#
_entry.id   c0c17b6e57a132ca28cd7464648d7ec7
#
_cell.length_a   1.000
_cell.length_b   1.000
_cell.length_c   1.000
_cell.angle_alpha   90.00
_cell.angle_beta   90.00
_cell.angle_gamma   90.00
#
_symmetry.space_group_name_H-M   'P 1'
#
loop_
_entity.id
_entity.type
_entity.pdbx_description
1 polymer ?
#
loop_
_entity_poly.entity_id
_entity_poly.type
_entity_poly.pdbx_seq_one_letter_code
_entity_poly.pdbx_strand_id
1 'polypeptide(L)'
;MESSVYSFRLTLKRINDIITDMIKNIADFENGYNKSPMNLNDITNMDFDGDDQNDDVFAIGKKVKIDLADMDYKSWRRELEGDKEILDLLLAMIADITPDHDSKLQTLFEVIDEKQENPINTGNKKIIIFTAFADTANYLYDTVSVYVKKKYGLDTAIITGSVDGK
;
A
#
# COMPACT_ATOMS: atom_id res chain seq x y z
N MET A 1 -14.49 5.98 -0.75
CA MET A 1 -13.06 5.66 -0.73
C MET A 1 -12.57 5.88 0.70
N GLU A 2 -12.26 4.82 1.43
CA GLU A 2 -11.96 4.89 2.87
C GLU A 2 -10.46 4.95 3.18
N SER A 3 -9.61 4.64 2.19
CA SER A 3 -8.15 4.66 2.33
C SER A 3 -7.57 6.07 2.27
N SER A 4 -6.48 6.29 2.99
CA SER A 4 -5.71 7.53 2.93
C SER A 4 -5.04 7.67 1.55
N VAL A 5 -4.67 8.90 1.17
CA VAL A 5 -3.86 9.16 -0.04
C VAL A 5 -2.55 8.38 0.01
N TYR A 6 -2.00 8.19 1.20
CA TYR A 6 -0.80 7.39 1.41
C TYR A 6 -0.99 5.93 1.02
N SER A 7 -2.06 5.26 1.51
CA SER A 7 -2.36 3.86 1.15
C SER A 7 -2.63 3.72 -0.35
N PHE A 8 -3.34 4.67 -0.95
CA PHE A 8 -3.57 4.70 -2.39
C PHE A 8 -2.25 4.79 -3.18
N ARG A 9 -1.32 5.67 -2.75
CA ARG A 9 0.02 5.77 -3.35
C ARG A 9 0.81 4.47 -3.25
N LEU A 10 0.76 3.78 -2.10
CA LEU A 10 1.42 2.48 -1.93
C LEU A 10 0.85 1.43 -2.89
N THR A 11 -0.46 1.37 -3.03
CA THR A 11 -1.12 0.45 -3.98
C THR A 11 -0.69 0.73 -5.42
N LEU A 12 -0.73 2.00 -5.85
CA LEU A 12 -0.27 2.38 -7.19
C LEU A 12 1.20 2.01 -7.42
N LYS A 13 2.06 2.23 -6.42
CA LYS A 13 3.47 1.87 -6.52
C LYS A 13 3.65 0.36 -6.67
N ARG A 14 2.96 -0.45 -5.86
CA ARG A 14 3.00 -1.92 -5.96
C ARG A 14 2.57 -2.39 -7.36
N ILE A 15 1.46 -1.85 -7.90
CA ILE A 15 1.01 -2.19 -9.25
C ILE A 15 2.06 -1.80 -10.29
N ASN A 16 2.66 -0.61 -10.17
CA ASN A 16 3.69 -0.15 -11.08
C ASN A 16 4.95 -1.03 -11.06
N ASP A 17 5.36 -1.47 -9.86
CA ASP A 17 6.50 -2.38 -9.69
C ASP A 17 6.20 -3.74 -10.35
N ILE A 18 4.98 -4.29 -10.17
CA ILE A 18 4.55 -5.54 -10.83
C ILE A 18 4.60 -5.40 -12.35
N ILE A 19 4.04 -4.35 -12.92
CA ILE A 19 4.05 -4.11 -14.37
C ILE A 19 5.48 -3.96 -14.88
N THR A 20 6.33 -3.28 -14.13
CA THR A 20 7.76 -3.13 -14.48
C THR A 20 8.47 -4.47 -14.54
N ASP A 21 8.24 -5.35 -13.56
CA ASP A 21 8.82 -6.69 -13.54
C ASP A 21 8.27 -7.57 -14.68
N MET A 22 6.98 -7.43 -15.02
CA MET A 22 6.40 -8.13 -16.17
C MET A 22 7.06 -7.71 -17.48
N ILE A 23 7.20 -6.42 -17.73
CA ILE A 23 7.86 -5.89 -18.94
C ILE A 23 9.30 -6.40 -19.02
N LYS A 24 10.02 -6.40 -17.90
CA LYS A 24 11.38 -6.92 -17.81
C LYS A 24 11.44 -8.42 -18.16
N ASN A 25 10.55 -9.22 -17.58
CA ASN A 25 10.50 -10.67 -17.83
C ASN A 25 10.21 -10.97 -19.32
N ILE A 26 9.34 -10.20 -19.97
CA ILE A 26 9.07 -10.32 -21.40
C ILE A 26 10.33 -9.95 -22.20
N ALA A 27 11.04 -8.89 -21.84
CA ALA A 27 12.27 -8.49 -22.51
C ALA A 27 13.38 -9.54 -22.35
N ASP A 28 13.51 -10.16 -21.18
CA ASP A 28 14.47 -11.24 -20.93
C ASP A 28 14.12 -12.49 -21.74
N PHE A 29 12.84 -12.81 -21.92
CA PHE A 29 12.37 -13.87 -22.79
C PHE A 29 12.72 -13.59 -24.27
N GLU A 30 12.46 -12.38 -24.76
CA GLU A 30 12.82 -11.96 -26.14
C GLU A 30 14.32 -12.07 -26.42
N ASN A 31 15.16 -11.77 -25.43
CA ASN A 31 16.62 -11.87 -25.53
C ASN A 31 17.17 -13.30 -25.32
N GLY A 32 16.30 -14.27 -25.06
CA GLY A 32 16.70 -15.67 -24.87
C GLY A 32 17.36 -15.97 -23.53
N TYR A 33 17.32 -15.02 -22.57
CA TYR A 33 17.91 -15.22 -21.23
C TYR A 33 17.02 -16.07 -20.33
N ASN A 34 15.70 -16.09 -20.55
CA ASN A 34 14.75 -16.87 -19.78
C ASN A 34 13.96 -17.81 -20.69
N LYS A 35 14.14 -19.12 -20.48
CA LYS A 35 13.32 -20.17 -21.10
C LYS A 35 12.24 -20.72 -20.17
N SER A 36 12.12 -20.15 -18.99
CA SER A 36 11.16 -20.61 -17.98
C SER A 36 9.80 -19.92 -18.16
N PRO A 37 8.69 -20.66 -18.00
CA PRO A 37 7.37 -20.06 -18.00
C PRO A 37 7.29 -18.99 -16.93
N MET A 38 6.71 -17.84 -17.27
CA MET A 38 6.45 -16.76 -16.36
C MET A 38 5.51 -17.25 -15.25
N ASN A 39 5.99 -17.19 -14.02
CA ASN A 39 5.20 -17.66 -12.89
C ASN A 39 4.41 -16.47 -12.32
N LEU A 40 3.10 -16.42 -12.60
CA LEU A 40 2.21 -15.46 -11.97
C LEU A 40 2.23 -15.53 -10.42
N ASN A 41 2.74 -16.64 -9.86
CA ASN A 41 2.94 -16.73 -8.40
C ASN A 41 3.99 -15.72 -7.88
N ASP A 42 4.92 -15.27 -8.71
CA ASP A 42 5.90 -14.26 -8.29
C ASP A 42 5.25 -12.88 -8.13
N ILE A 43 4.15 -12.64 -8.87
CA ILE A 43 3.31 -11.44 -8.77
C ILE A 43 2.42 -11.47 -7.52
N THR A 44 1.92 -12.66 -7.17
CA THR A 44 0.98 -12.84 -6.05
C THR A 44 1.68 -13.01 -4.70
N ASN A 45 2.98 -13.26 -4.67
CA ASN A 45 3.77 -13.26 -3.44
C ASN A 45 4.14 -11.84 -2.96
N MET A 46 3.81 -10.80 -3.73
CA MET A 46 3.81 -9.45 -3.23
C MET A 46 2.61 -9.30 -2.30
N ASP A 47 2.91 -9.24 -1.01
CA ASP A 47 1.93 -9.13 0.06
C ASP A 47 1.13 -7.83 -0.10
N PHE A 48 -0.01 -7.93 -0.76
CA PHE A 48 -1.00 -6.86 -0.79
C PHE A 48 -1.77 -6.91 0.53
N ASP A 49 -1.17 -6.34 1.56
CA ASP A 49 -1.78 -6.22 2.89
C ASP A 49 -2.48 -7.51 3.36
N GLY A 50 -1.75 -8.31 4.13
CA GLY A 50 -2.17 -9.65 4.57
C GLY A 50 -3.42 -9.72 5.46
N ASP A 51 -4.31 -8.74 5.41
CA ASP A 51 -5.52 -8.68 6.24
C ASP A 51 -6.82 -8.50 5.45
N ASP A 52 -6.77 -8.52 4.11
CA ASP A 52 -8.00 -8.39 3.32
C ASP A 52 -8.50 -9.75 2.82
N GLN A 53 -9.75 -10.08 3.20
CA GLN A 53 -10.51 -11.27 2.80
C GLN A 53 -10.78 -11.38 1.28
N ASN A 54 -10.03 -10.65 0.46
CA ASN A 54 -10.03 -10.71 -1.01
C ASN A 54 -9.00 -11.72 -1.57
N ASP A 55 -8.51 -12.64 -0.75
CA ASP A 55 -7.64 -13.75 -1.18
C ASP A 55 -8.21 -14.54 -2.37
N ASP A 56 -9.52 -14.55 -2.56
CA ASP A 56 -10.17 -15.31 -3.63
C ASP A 56 -10.03 -14.68 -5.03
N VAL A 57 -9.95 -13.36 -5.15
CA VAL A 57 -9.83 -12.67 -6.45
C VAL A 57 -8.41 -12.82 -7.01
N PHE A 58 -7.41 -12.82 -6.15
CA PHE A 58 -6.01 -13.02 -6.54
C PHE A 58 -5.57 -14.49 -6.51
N ALA A 59 -6.34 -15.38 -5.86
CA ALA A 59 -6.07 -16.83 -5.84
C ALA A 59 -6.16 -17.48 -7.23
N ILE A 60 -6.89 -16.88 -8.17
CA ILE A 60 -6.95 -17.36 -9.56
C ILE A 60 -5.57 -17.27 -10.23
N GLY A 61 -4.78 -16.25 -9.93
CA GLY A 61 -3.42 -16.09 -10.46
C GLY A 61 -2.38 -17.04 -9.83
N LYS A 62 -2.62 -17.56 -8.64
CA LYS A 62 -1.65 -18.44 -7.92
C LYS A 62 -1.48 -19.83 -8.56
N LYS A 63 -2.36 -20.28 -9.44
CA LYS A 63 -2.40 -21.65 -9.98
C LYS A 63 -2.07 -21.76 -11.46
N VAL A 64 -2.01 -20.66 -12.18
CA VAL A 64 -1.85 -20.68 -13.64
C VAL A 64 -0.46 -20.17 -13.99
N LYS A 65 0.34 -21.07 -14.58
CA LYS A 65 1.60 -20.70 -15.25
C LYS A 65 1.27 -20.38 -16.69
N ILE A 66 1.61 -19.17 -17.13
CA ILE A 66 1.48 -18.75 -18.53
C ILE A 66 2.84 -18.89 -19.18
N ASP A 67 2.89 -19.68 -20.28
CA ASP A 67 4.07 -19.71 -21.11
C ASP A 67 3.99 -18.54 -22.11
N LEU A 68 5.00 -17.68 -22.08
CA LEU A 68 5.07 -16.55 -23.01
C LEU A 68 5.14 -16.98 -24.46
N ALA A 69 5.62 -18.21 -24.74
CA ALA A 69 5.65 -18.77 -26.08
C ALA A 69 4.24 -19.05 -26.65
N ASP A 70 3.24 -19.26 -25.78
CA ASP A 70 1.87 -19.60 -26.15
C ASP A 70 0.95 -18.39 -26.25
N MET A 71 1.47 -17.17 -26.06
CA MET A 71 0.66 -15.94 -26.07
C MET A 71 1.26 -14.85 -26.95
N ASP A 72 0.45 -13.88 -27.34
CA ASP A 72 0.91 -12.65 -28.00
C ASP A 72 1.56 -11.68 -26.99
N TYR A 73 2.73 -12.08 -26.50
CA TYR A 73 3.47 -11.31 -25.50
C TYR A 73 3.92 -9.92 -26.02
N LYS A 74 4.03 -9.74 -27.34
CA LYS A 74 4.43 -8.46 -27.94
C LYS A 74 3.32 -7.42 -27.83
N SER A 75 2.08 -7.80 -28.09
CA SER A 75 0.93 -6.93 -27.88
C SER A 75 0.72 -6.66 -26.41
N TRP A 76 0.83 -7.69 -25.59
CA TRP A 76 0.71 -7.55 -24.13
C TRP A 76 1.76 -6.62 -23.55
N ARG A 77 3.03 -6.75 -23.96
CA ARG A 77 4.09 -5.84 -23.54
C ARG A 77 3.75 -4.37 -23.86
N ARG A 78 3.22 -4.09 -25.05
CA ARG A 78 2.85 -2.74 -25.45
C ARG A 78 1.72 -2.17 -24.60
N GLU A 79 0.75 -2.99 -24.23
CA GLU A 79 -0.32 -2.61 -23.31
C GLU A 79 0.23 -2.30 -21.91
N LEU A 80 1.09 -3.17 -21.38
CA LEU A 80 1.76 -2.96 -20.09
C LEU A 80 2.62 -1.68 -20.06
N GLU A 81 3.33 -1.38 -21.16
CA GLU A 81 4.10 -0.15 -21.29
C GLU A 81 3.17 1.09 -21.25
N GLY A 82 2.01 1.04 -21.91
CA GLY A 82 1.00 2.08 -21.84
C GLY A 82 0.39 2.25 -20.45
N ASP A 83 0.06 1.15 -19.78
CA ASP A 83 -0.46 1.18 -18.40
C ASP A 83 0.59 1.75 -17.42
N LYS A 84 1.87 1.39 -17.62
CA LYS A 84 2.96 1.92 -16.83
C LYS A 84 3.10 3.44 -16.95
N GLU A 85 3.01 3.97 -18.16
CA GLU A 85 3.05 5.43 -18.39
C GLU A 85 1.94 6.16 -17.62
N ILE A 86 0.72 5.59 -17.61
CA ILE A 86 -0.41 6.14 -16.86
C ILE A 86 -0.14 6.09 -15.35
N LEU A 87 0.38 4.96 -14.86
CA LEU A 87 0.70 4.82 -13.43
C LEU A 87 1.83 5.76 -12.99
N ASP A 88 2.87 5.92 -13.81
CA ASP A 88 3.96 6.86 -13.54
C ASP A 88 3.42 8.30 -13.47
N LEU A 89 2.49 8.68 -14.36
CA LEU A 89 1.83 9.98 -14.31
C LEU A 89 1.00 10.16 -13.04
N LEU A 90 0.19 9.16 -12.67
CA LEU A 90 -0.61 9.20 -11.45
C LEU A 90 0.27 9.31 -10.20
N LEU A 91 1.37 8.54 -10.14
CA LEU A 91 2.34 8.61 -9.04
C LEU A 91 3.00 9.98 -8.95
N ALA A 92 3.34 10.58 -10.10
CA ALA A 92 3.89 11.93 -10.14
C ALA A 92 2.87 12.97 -9.63
N MET A 93 1.59 12.86 -10.01
CA MET A 93 0.54 13.79 -9.55
C MET A 93 0.30 13.76 -8.04
N ILE A 94 0.49 12.60 -7.40
CA ILE A 94 0.30 12.45 -5.96
C ILE A 94 1.60 12.56 -5.16
N ALA A 95 2.75 12.75 -5.82
CA ALA A 95 4.05 12.82 -5.16
C ALA A 95 4.15 13.99 -4.18
N ASP A 96 3.53 15.12 -4.51
CA ASP A 96 3.56 16.35 -3.72
C ASP A 96 2.53 16.38 -2.58
N ILE A 97 1.69 15.34 -2.46
CA ILE A 97 0.74 15.25 -1.36
C ILE A 97 1.46 14.76 -0.12
N THR A 98 1.76 15.70 0.77
CA THR A 98 2.38 15.45 2.08
C THR A 98 1.32 15.24 3.17
N PRO A 99 1.71 14.77 4.38
CA PRO A 99 0.79 14.71 5.52
C PRO A 99 0.08 16.03 5.84
N ASP A 100 0.70 17.17 5.54
CA ASP A 100 0.09 18.50 5.75
C ASP A 100 -1.11 18.75 4.81
N HIS A 101 -1.17 18.08 3.68
CA HIS A 101 -2.27 18.13 2.72
C HIS A 101 -3.32 17.02 2.97
N ASP A 102 -3.07 16.10 3.91
CA ASP A 102 -4.04 15.06 4.27
C ASP A 102 -5.08 15.60 5.24
N SER A 103 -6.21 16.04 4.70
CA SER A 103 -7.30 16.63 5.50
C SER A 103 -7.85 15.67 6.56
N LYS A 104 -7.85 14.35 6.31
CA LYS A 104 -8.28 13.36 7.30
C LYS A 104 -7.30 13.28 8.48
N LEU A 105 -6.00 13.33 8.18
CA LEU A 105 -4.96 13.36 9.20
C LEU A 105 -5.05 14.66 10.01
N GLN A 106 -5.27 15.81 9.36
CA GLN A 106 -5.43 17.08 10.05
C GLN A 106 -6.66 17.08 10.98
N THR A 107 -7.79 16.58 10.50
CA THR A 107 -8.98 16.39 11.35
C THR A 107 -8.71 15.45 12.53
N LEU A 108 -7.93 14.38 12.31
CA LEU A 108 -7.54 13.49 13.40
C LEU A 108 -6.68 14.21 14.46
N PHE A 109 -5.77 15.08 14.05
CA PHE A 109 -5.00 15.92 14.99
C PHE A 109 -5.91 16.83 15.80
N GLU A 110 -6.91 17.47 15.19
CA GLU A 110 -7.89 18.29 15.89
C GLU A 110 -8.68 17.49 16.94
N VAL A 111 -9.12 16.28 16.59
CA VAL A 111 -9.82 15.38 17.53
C VAL A 111 -8.91 14.96 18.69
N ILE A 112 -7.63 14.67 18.40
CA ILE A 112 -6.64 14.35 19.45
C ILE A 112 -6.44 15.55 20.37
N ASP A 113 -6.31 16.75 19.84
CA ASP A 113 -6.13 17.97 20.60
C ASP A 113 -7.32 18.22 21.52
N GLU A 114 -8.53 18.15 20.98
CA GLU A 114 -9.76 18.33 21.78
C GLU A 114 -9.83 17.30 22.90
N LYS A 115 -9.49 16.03 22.63
CA LYS A 115 -9.48 14.99 23.66
C LYS A 115 -8.43 15.24 24.74
N GLN A 116 -7.29 15.83 24.41
CA GLN A 116 -6.24 16.16 25.38
C GLN A 116 -6.62 17.40 26.22
N GLU A 117 -7.25 18.38 25.61
CA GLU A 117 -7.63 19.64 26.27
C GLU A 117 -8.95 19.50 27.04
N ASN A 118 -9.96 18.89 26.43
CA ASN A 118 -11.32 18.76 26.97
C ASN A 118 -11.77 17.27 27.02
N PRO A 119 -11.17 16.43 27.88
CA PRO A 119 -11.53 15.02 27.94
C PRO A 119 -12.97 14.82 28.42
N ILE A 120 -13.76 14.03 27.69
CA ILE A 120 -15.15 13.69 28.05
C ILE A 120 -15.22 13.08 29.47
N ASN A 121 -14.26 12.21 29.80
CA ASN A 121 -14.13 11.65 31.12
C ASN A 121 -12.91 12.27 31.82
N THR A 122 -13.15 12.94 32.94
CA THR A 122 -12.08 13.59 33.71
C THR A 122 -10.95 12.65 34.02
N GLY A 123 -9.73 13.02 33.63
CA GLY A 123 -8.52 12.23 33.87
C GLY A 123 -8.25 11.11 32.83
N ASN A 124 -9.19 10.82 31.93
CA ASN A 124 -8.96 9.85 30.85
C ASN A 124 -8.64 10.52 29.52
N LYS A 125 -7.36 10.62 29.21
CA LYS A 125 -6.82 11.19 27.98
C LYS A 125 -6.35 10.12 26.97
N LYS A 126 -6.61 8.84 27.23
CA LYS A 126 -6.24 7.75 26.33
C LYS A 126 -7.08 7.78 25.05
N ILE A 127 -6.43 7.50 23.93
CA ILE A 127 -7.04 7.43 22.60
C ILE A 127 -6.66 6.10 21.98
N ILE A 128 -7.63 5.45 21.38
CA ILE A 128 -7.42 4.24 20.56
C ILE A 128 -7.95 4.57 19.18
N ILE A 129 -7.12 4.35 18.15
CA ILE A 129 -7.47 4.56 16.75
C ILE A 129 -7.51 3.18 16.08
N PHE A 130 -8.62 2.87 15.44
CA PHE A 130 -8.79 1.64 14.67
C PHE A 130 -8.76 1.93 13.18
N THR A 131 -8.09 1.06 12.43
CA THR A 131 -8.10 1.07 10.96
C THR A 131 -8.18 -0.36 10.45
N ALA A 132 -8.77 -0.53 9.27
CA ALA A 132 -8.90 -1.83 8.62
C ALA A 132 -7.60 -2.26 7.91
N PHE A 133 -6.70 -1.31 7.61
CA PHE A 133 -5.52 -1.57 6.79
C PHE A 133 -4.22 -1.35 7.58
N ALA A 134 -3.30 -2.31 7.53
CA ALA A 134 -2.00 -2.25 8.21
C ALA A 134 -1.14 -1.08 7.68
N ASP A 135 -1.15 -0.81 6.38
CA ASP A 135 -0.46 0.34 5.80
C ASP A 135 -0.96 1.67 6.36
N THR A 136 -2.27 1.79 6.58
CA THR A 136 -2.87 2.98 7.22
C THR A 136 -2.47 3.06 8.69
N ALA A 137 -2.41 1.91 9.39
CA ALA A 137 -1.96 1.86 10.78
C ALA A 137 -0.50 2.34 10.92
N ASN A 138 0.38 1.88 10.04
CA ASN A 138 1.78 2.29 10.01
C ASN A 138 1.91 3.79 9.71
N TYR A 139 1.21 4.29 8.70
CA TYR A 139 1.21 5.72 8.36
C TYR A 139 0.73 6.60 9.53
N LEU A 140 -0.36 6.21 10.18
CA LEU A 140 -0.89 6.94 11.34
C LEU A 140 0.08 6.86 12.52
N TYR A 141 0.70 5.71 12.76
CA TYR A 141 1.70 5.58 13.81
C TYR A 141 2.88 6.52 13.59
N ASP A 142 3.45 6.55 12.38
CA ASP A 142 4.61 7.39 12.05
C ASP A 142 4.29 8.89 12.18
N THR A 143 3.11 9.30 11.76
CA THR A 143 2.71 10.71 11.78
C THR A 143 2.19 11.17 13.14
N VAL A 144 1.29 10.42 13.75
CA VAL A 144 0.66 10.76 15.04
C VAL A 144 1.66 10.66 16.18
N SER A 145 2.57 9.65 16.17
CA SER A 145 3.57 9.50 17.22
C SER A 145 4.47 10.74 17.34
N VAL A 146 4.93 11.25 16.21
CA VAL A 146 5.74 12.47 16.17
C VAL A 146 4.96 13.69 16.67
N TYR A 147 3.71 13.82 16.21
CA TYR A 147 2.85 14.93 16.60
C TYR A 147 2.58 14.96 18.11
N VAL A 148 2.08 13.86 18.67
CA VAL A 148 1.70 13.79 20.10
C VAL A 148 2.91 13.82 21.02
N LYS A 149 4.06 13.26 20.59
CA LYS A 149 5.31 13.36 21.36
C LYS A 149 5.80 14.78 21.44
N LYS A 150 5.77 15.52 20.31
CA LYS A 150 6.21 16.93 20.26
C LYS A 150 5.29 17.85 21.05
N LYS A 151 3.98 17.65 20.95
CA LYS A 151 2.99 18.58 21.50
C LYS A 151 2.65 18.28 22.95
N TYR A 152 2.55 17.01 23.33
CA TYR A 152 2.03 16.57 24.63
C TYR A 152 3.00 15.72 25.43
N GLY A 153 4.15 15.32 24.86
CA GLY A 153 5.11 14.42 25.50
C GLY A 153 4.61 12.97 25.63
N LEU A 154 3.54 12.60 24.92
CA LEU A 154 2.91 11.29 25.02
C LEU A 154 3.64 10.25 24.16
N ASP A 155 3.61 9.01 24.63
CA ASP A 155 4.06 7.84 23.87
C ASP A 155 2.89 7.14 23.20
N THR A 156 3.18 6.50 22.06
CA THR A 156 2.21 5.76 21.25
C THR A 156 2.69 4.34 21.02
N ALA A 157 1.77 3.43 20.77
CA ALA A 157 2.05 2.06 20.37
C ALA A 157 1.18 1.68 19.19
N ILE A 158 1.66 0.78 18.36
CA ILE A 158 0.93 0.19 17.24
C ILE A 158 0.75 -1.30 17.48
N ILE A 159 -0.40 -1.83 17.10
CA ILE A 159 -0.70 -3.27 17.10
C ILE A 159 -1.29 -3.58 15.72
N THR A 160 -0.66 -4.49 15.00
CA THR A 160 -1.14 -5.01 13.70
C THR A 160 -1.25 -6.53 13.77
N GLY A 161 -2.01 -7.13 12.84
CA GLY A 161 -2.20 -8.58 12.80
C GLY A 161 -0.92 -9.41 12.57
N SER A 162 0.16 -8.78 12.10
CA SER A 162 1.48 -9.40 11.92
C SER A 162 2.33 -9.45 13.20
N VAL A 163 1.88 -8.84 14.30
CA VAL A 163 2.58 -8.89 15.58
C VAL A 163 2.17 -10.18 16.28
N ASP A 164 3.03 -11.22 16.18
CA ASP A 164 2.93 -12.38 17.03
C ASP A 164 2.98 -11.91 18.49
N GLY A 165 1.83 -12.01 19.16
CA GLY A 165 1.74 -11.73 20.60
C GLY A 165 2.62 -12.73 21.36
N LYS A 166 3.81 -12.30 21.74
CA LYS A 166 4.61 -12.94 22.77
C LYS A 166 4.43 -12.21 24.08
#